data_97ddcfe0e31e6fd8478f929838a53d46
#
_entry.id   97ddcfe0e31e6fd8478f929838a53d46
#
_cell.length_a   1.000
_cell.length_b   1.000
_cell.length_c   1.000
_cell.angle_alpha   90.00
_cell.angle_beta   90.00
_cell.angle_gamma   90.00
#
_symmetry.space_group_name_H-M   'P 1'
#
loop_
_entity.id
_entity.type
_entity.pdbx_description
1 polymer ?
#
loop_
_entity_poly.entity_id
_entity_poly.type
_entity_poly.pdbx_seq_one_letter_code
_entity_poly.pdbx_strand_id
1 'polypeptide(L)'
;VTRRDAVANALLHRYSPTLFQLDDSARQYRGMSLLELARESLTNAGVNTRGLSRDEVATRSLHSTSDFPEILSAVTNKTLRQAYETYPRTFMLFCRQVLATDFKAMNRVQLGEAPQLLEVGESGEFKRGTLGESKESYKVKTYGRVVAITRQTLINDDLDAFTRIPAMYGNSIAQLESDVVWGIITANPAMADGNALFHSTHKNLAATGTALAVDAVGAARAAMALQTGFDKKTVLNIRPAFLIVPAALELKAEQLVAQNLVPADSTKVVPQSIRTLSPISEPRLDAASPTAWYLAASPNQIDTIEYAYLEGQQGAYIETRNGFDVDGVEIKCRLDFGAKAIDWRGLYKNPGA
;
A
#
# COMPACT_ATOMS: atom_id res chain seq x y z
N VAL A 1 -1.74 25.77 21.04
CA VAL A 1 -1.73 25.88 19.55
C VAL A 1 -0.84 27.06 19.20
N THR A 2 0.23 26.82 18.46
CA THR A 2 1.11 27.90 18.02
C THR A 2 0.44 28.70 16.90
N ARG A 3 0.87 29.94 16.66
CA ARG A 3 0.41 30.74 15.52
C ARG A 3 0.59 30.00 14.20
N ARG A 4 1.71 29.31 14.03
CA ARG A 4 2.01 28.49 12.84
C ARG A 4 0.96 27.42 12.61
N ASP A 5 0.57 26.71 13.66
CA ASP A 5 -0.46 25.67 13.58
C ASP A 5 -1.83 26.25 13.20
N ALA A 6 -2.16 27.43 13.76
CA ALA A 6 -3.42 28.12 13.45
C ALA A 6 -3.48 28.55 11.97
N VAL A 7 -2.41 29.14 11.43
CA VAL A 7 -2.33 29.53 10.02
C VAL A 7 -2.37 28.29 9.12
N ALA A 8 -1.63 27.26 9.45
CA ALA A 8 -1.65 26.00 8.69
C ALA A 8 -3.05 25.36 8.69
N ASN A 9 -3.75 25.38 9.83
CA ASN A 9 -5.14 24.89 9.92
C ASN A 9 -6.08 25.71 9.05
N ALA A 10 -5.97 27.05 9.06
CA ALA A 10 -6.80 27.90 8.21
C ALA A 10 -6.61 27.62 6.70
N LEU A 11 -5.36 27.39 6.27
CA LEU A 11 -5.05 27.05 4.87
C LEU A 11 -5.59 25.65 4.51
N LEU A 12 -5.45 24.67 5.38
CA LEU A 12 -5.99 23.32 5.19
C LEU A 12 -7.51 23.32 5.13
N HIS A 13 -8.17 24.09 6.00
CA HIS A 13 -9.62 24.26 5.96
C HIS A 13 -10.10 24.93 4.67
N ARG A 14 -9.37 25.93 4.17
CA ARG A 14 -9.66 26.57 2.86
C ARG A 14 -9.56 25.56 1.71
N TYR A 15 -8.61 24.61 1.78
CA TYR A 15 -8.47 23.55 0.80
C TYR A 15 -9.60 22.53 0.87
N SER A 16 -9.90 22.02 2.05
CA SER A 16 -10.96 21.01 2.24
C SER A 16 -11.65 21.19 3.59
N PRO A 17 -12.76 21.92 3.63
CA PRO A 17 -13.51 22.17 4.88
C PRO A 17 -14.06 20.90 5.52
N THR A 18 -14.32 19.85 4.74
CA THR A 18 -14.85 18.57 5.21
C THR A 18 -13.80 17.71 5.90
N LEU A 19 -12.56 17.75 5.44
CA LEU A 19 -11.45 16.95 5.98
C LEU A 19 -10.75 17.67 7.15
N PHE A 20 -10.64 18.97 7.08
CA PHE A 20 -9.94 19.78 8.07
C PHE A 20 -10.90 20.78 8.73
N GLN A 21 -11.33 20.48 9.94
CA GLN A 21 -12.17 21.40 10.68
C GLN A 21 -11.39 22.65 11.10
N LEU A 22 -12.08 23.81 11.11
CA LEU A 22 -11.48 25.09 11.45
C LEU A 22 -11.40 25.24 12.98
N ASP A 23 -10.19 25.33 13.50
CA ASP A 23 -9.94 25.60 14.90
C ASP A 23 -10.31 27.07 15.24
N ASP A 24 -10.71 27.32 16.49
CA ASP A 24 -11.06 28.67 16.94
C ASP A 24 -9.91 29.67 16.78
N SER A 25 -8.68 29.23 17.05
CA SER A 25 -7.45 30.03 16.86
C SER A 25 -7.15 30.35 15.39
N ALA A 26 -7.66 29.56 14.44
CA ALA A 26 -7.44 29.72 13.02
C ALA A 26 -8.47 30.64 12.34
N ARG A 27 -9.59 30.97 13.02
CA ARG A 27 -10.68 31.77 12.44
C ARG A 27 -10.24 33.13 11.91
N GLN A 28 -9.30 33.79 12.58
CA GLN A 28 -8.76 35.08 12.18
C GLN A 28 -7.99 35.05 10.84
N TYR A 29 -7.45 33.87 10.45
CA TYR A 29 -6.66 33.68 9.23
C TYR A 29 -7.47 33.14 8.05
N ARG A 30 -8.74 32.77 8.27
CA ARG A 30 -9.57 32.05 7.29
C ARG A 30 -9.70 32.73 5.93
N GLY A 31 -9.75 34.05 5.88
CA GLY A 31 -9.96 34.82 4.65
C GLY A 31 -8.68 35.41 4.06
N MET A 32 -7.52 35.18 4.68
CA MET A 32 -6.27 35.80 4.26
C MET A 32 -5.67 35.08 3.06
N SER A 33 -5.20 35.87 2.09
CA SER A 33 -4.40 35.35 0.96
C SER A 33 -3.02 34.88 1.41
N LEU A 34 -2.35 34.03 0.60
CA LEU A 34 -0.98 33.60 0.88
C LEU A 34 -0.02 34.79 1.01
N LEU A 35 -0.22 35.83 0.21
CA LEU A 35 0.61 37.03 0.27
C LEU A 35 0.38 37.86 1.54
N GLU A 36 -0.85 37.93 2.04
CA GLU A 36 -1.18 38.58 3.32
C GLU A 36 -0.56 37.83 4.50
N LEU A 37 -0.65 36.50 4.51
CA LEU A 37 0.01 35.66 5.50
C LEU A 37 1.54 35.78 5.44
N ALA A 38 2.10 35.92 4.24
CA ALA A 38 3.52 36.19 4.05
C ALA A 38 3.95 37.54 4.65
N ARG A 39 3.15 38.60 4.41
CA ARG A 39 3.38 39.95 4.99
C ARG A 39 3.28 39.93 6.51
N GLU A 40 2.29 39.25 7.05
CA GLU A 40 2.13 39.11 8.50
C GLU A 40 3.32 38.38 9.12
N SER A 41 3.81 37.30 8.48
CA SER A 41 5.00 36.56 8.94
C SER A 41 6.24 37.44 8.94
N LEU A 42 6.45 38.27 7.92
CA LEU A 42 7.54 39.25 7.87
C LEU A 42 7.40 40.31 8.98
N THR A 43 6.20 40.84 9.18
CA THR A 43 5.95 41.84 10.23
C THR A 43 6.24 41.29 11.61
N ASN A 44 5.84 40.05 11.88
CA ASN A 44 6.12 39.37 13.15
C ASN A 44 7.62 39.07 13.35
N ALA A 45 8.36 38.92 12.26
CA ALA A 45 9.82 38.81 12.27
C ALA A 45 10.54 40.19 12.43
N GLY A 46 9.78 41.29 12.60
CA GLY A 46 10.34 42.64 12.74
C GLY A 46 10.69 43.34 11.43
N VAL A 47 10.32 42.77 10.30
CA VAL A 47 10.59 43.38 8.99
C VAL A 47 9.49 44.37 8.62
N ASN A 48 9.87 45.60 8.29
CA ASN A 48 8.88 46.60 7.83
C ASN A 48 8.43 46.22 6.41
N THR A 49 7.12 45.95 6.26
CA THR A 49 6.51 45.53 4.99
C THR A 49 5.84 46.68 4.24
N ARG A 50 5.87 47.92 4.79
CA ARG A 50 5.29 49.09 4.14
C ARG A 50 6.11 49.44 2.89
N GLY A 51 5.43 49.59 1.74
CA GLY A 51 6.08 49.96 0.48
C GLY A 51 6.73 48.81 -0.27
N LEU A 52 6.73 47.59 0.27
CA LEU A 52 7.24 46.41 -0.45
C LEU A 52 6.26 45.99 -1.56
N SER A 53 6.78 45.71 -2.74
CA SER A 53 6.05 45.11 -3.84
C SER A 53 5.62 43.66 -3.47
N ARG A 54 4.67 43.11 -4.24
CA ARG A 54 4.25 41.68 -4.07
C ARG A 54 5.44 40.72 -4.21
N ASP A 55 6.30 41.00 -5.15
CA ASP A 55 7.50 40.24 -5.47
C ASP A 55 8.51 40.26 -4.29
N GLU A 56 8.78 41.42 -3.74
CA GLU A 56 9.67 41.57 -2.59
C GLU A 56 9.11 40.89 -1.33
N VAL A 57 7.80 40.96 -1.11
CA VAL A 57 7.15 40.26 0.01
C VAL A 57 7.31 38.73 -0.16
N ALA A 58 7.02 38.21 -1.36
CA ALA A 58 7.16 36.78 -1.63
C ALA A 58 8.61 36.30 -1.45
N THR A 59 9.58 36.98 -2.05
CA THR A 59 10.99 36.64 -1.96
C THR A 59 11.49 36.71 -0.52
N ARG A 60 11.23 37.81 0.19
CA ARG A 60 11.68 37.96 1.58
C ARG A 60 11.04 36.98 2.52
N SER A 61 9.74 36.65 2.35
CA SER A 61 9.06 35.68 3.22
C SER A 61 9.59 34.27 3.06
N LEU A 62 10.06 33.91 1.84
CA LEU A 62 10.65 32.59 1.57
C LEU A 62 12.10 32.48 2.05
N HIS A 63 12.87 33.58 2.04
CA HIS A 63 14.31 33.51 2.31
C HIS A 63 14.75 34.11 3.66
N SER A 64 13.99 35.07 4.21
CA SER A 64 14.42 35.81 5.43
C SER A 64 13.69 35.40 6.70
N THR A 65 12.63 34.60 6.62
CA THR A 65 11.86 34.13 7.78
C THR A 65 11.74 32.62 7.77
N SER A 66 11.91 31.97 8.92
CA SER A 66 11.67 30.53 9.04
C SER A 66 10.16 30.19 9.15
N ASP A 67 9.34 31.14 9.61
CA ASP A 67 7.93 30.87 9.92
C ASP A 67 7.07 30.53 8.71
N PHE A 68 7.16 31.32 7.65
CA PHE A 68 6.29 31.17 6.50
C PHE A 68 6.60 29.90 5.68
N PRO A 69 7.87 29.59 5.35
CA PRO A 69 8.23 28.31 4.73
C PRO A 69 7.83 27.09 5.57
N GLU A 70 7.92 27.16 6.91
CA GLU A 70 7.51 26.08 7.81
C GLU A 70 5.99 25.88 7.77
N ILE A 71 5.19 26.94 7.70
CA ILE A 71 3.74 26.87 7.55
C ILE A 71 3.39 26.16 6.22
N LEU A 72 4.00 26.57 5.12
CA LEU A 72 3.76 25.96 3.81
C LEU A 72 4.19 24.48 3.81
N SER A 73 5.31 24.17 4.43
CA SER A 73 5.78 22.81 4.64
C SER A 73 4.78 21.96 5.43
N ALA A 74 4.23 22.50 6.52
CA ALA A 74 3.25 21.82 7.34
C ALA A 74 1.95 21.52 6.57
N VAL A 75 1.47 22.47 5.77
CA VAL A 75 0.29 22.30 4.90
C VAL A 75 0.55 21.20 3.88
N THR A 76 1.67 21.28 3.18
CA THR A 76 2.08 20.30 2.17
C THR A 76 2.20 18.90 2.75
N ASN A 77 2.86 18.77 3.90
CA ASN A 77 3.05 17.48 4.57
C ASN A 77 1.71 16.86 5.00
N LYS A 78 0.81 17.64 5.59
CA LYS A 78 -0.50 17.15 6.02
C LYS A 78 -1.35 16.73 4.83
N THR A 79 -1.35 17.52 3.75
CA THR A 79 -2.13 17.23 2.54
C THR A 79 -1.62 15.96 1.84
N LEU A 80 -0.30 15.81 1.67
CA LEU A 80 0.29 14.63 1.06
C LEU A 80 0.01 13.38 1.89
N ARG A 81 0.22 13.45 3.21
CA ARG A 81 -0.02 12.33 4.12
C ARG A 81 -1.48 11.91 4.11
N GLN A 82 -2.41 12.86 4.16
CA GLN A 82 -3.83 12.59 4.08
C GLN A 82 -4.20 11.85 2.78
N ALA A 83 -3.70 12.31 1.63
CA ALA A 83 -3.94 11.66 0.35
C ALA A 83 -3.34 10.24 0.30
N TYR A 84 -2.12 10.07 0.80
CA TYR A 84 -1.45 8.77 0.88
C TYR A 84 -2.22 7.78 1.77
N GLU A 85 -2.70 8.21 2.94
CA GLU A 85 -3.43 7.35 3.88
C GLU A 85 -4.83 6.97 3.38
N THR A 86 -5.49 7.89 2.68
CA THR A 86 -6.86 7.70 2.16
C THR A 86 -6.90 6.82 0.91
N TYR A 87 -5.79 6.74 0.16
CA TYR A 87 -5.75 5.95 -1.07
C TYR A 87 -5.91 4.45 -0.78
N PRO A 88 -6.87 3.75 -1.43
CA PRO A 88 -7.11 2.33 -1.16
C PRO A 88 -5.94 1.47 -1.65
N ARG A 89 -5.42 0.64 -0.74
CA ARG A 89 -4.33 -0.32 -1.00
C ARG A 89 -4.83 -1.73 -0.73
N THR A 90 -5.44 -2.31 -1.74
CA THR A 90 -6.13 -3.60 -1.67
C THR A 90 -5.22 -4.77 -1.27
N PHE A 91 -3.92 -4.69 -1.58
CA PHE A 91 -2.94 -5.72 -1.24
C PHE A 91 -2.72 -5.91 0.27
N MET A 92 -2.94 -4.86 1.07
CA MET A 92 -2.73 -4.92 2.53
C MET A 92 -3.62 -5.96 3.23
N LEU A 93 -4.72 -6.36 2.60
CA LEU A 93 -5.66 -7.32 3.17
C LEU A 93 -5.07 -8.73 3.26
N PHE A 94 -4.25 -9.14 2.29
CA PHE A 94 -3.73 -10.51 2.20
C PHE A 94 -2.21 -10.61 2.26
N CYS A 95 -1.49 -9.50 2.21
CA CYS A 95 -0.04 -9.45 2.32
C CYS A 95 0.40 -9.17 3.76
N ARG A 96 1.57 -9.68 4.14
CA ARG A 96 2.16 -9.39 5.45
C ARG A 96 3.08 -8.19 5.40
N GLN A 97 2.89 -7.26 6.33
CA GLN A 97 3.82 -6.15 6.53
C GLN A 97 4.95 -6.53 7.46
N VAL A 98 6.17 -6.13 7.09
CA VAL A 98 7.37 -6.26 7.93
C VAL A 98 8.20 -4.98 7.90
N LEU A 99 9.16 -4.88 8.81
CA LEU A 99 10.11 -3.78 8.86
C LEU A 99 11.50 -4.29 8.50
N ALA A 100 12.19 -3.54 7.64
CA ALA A 100 13.58 -3.76 7.29
C ALA A 100 14.45 -2.81 8.12
N THR A 101 15.46 -3.34 8.77
CA THR A 101 16.39 -2.54 9.57
C THR A 101 17.41 -1.79 8.72
N ASP A 102 17.70 -2.31 7.53
CA ASP A 102 18.65 -1.76 6.58
C ASP A 102 18.28 -2.08 5.12
N PHE A 103 19.09 -1.61 4.16
CA PHE A 103 18.92 -1.87 2.72
C PHE A 103 19.57 -3.17 2.23
N LYS A 104 20.08 -4.00 3.13
CA LYS A 104 20.62 -5.30 2.76
C LYS A 104 19.50 -6.27 2.40
N ALA A 105 19.87 -7.35 1.72
CA ALA A 105 18.92 -8.41 1.41
C ALA A 105 18.42 -9.06 2.70
N MET A 106 17.11 -8.97 2.93
CA MET A 106 16.44 -9.73 3.99
C MET A 106 16.24 -11.16 3.51
N ASN A 107 16.72 -12.10 4.31
CA ASN A 107 16.52 -13.52 4.05
C ASN A 107 15.32 -13.98 4.85
N ARG A 108 14.30 -14.47 4.16
CA ARG A 108 13.14 -15.10 4.76
C ARG A 108 13.28 -16.59 4.63
N VAL A 109 13.56 -17.22 5.76
CA VAL A 109 13.59 -18.67 5.85
C VAL A 109 12.17 -19.14 6.13
N GLN A 110 11.61 -19.90 5.20
CA GLN A 110 10.39 -20.63 5.47
C GLN A 110 10.78 -21.83 6.34
N LEU A 111 10.43 -21.78 7.61
CA LEU A 111 10.55 -22.97 8.46
C LEU A 111 9.55 -24.01 7.96
N GLY A 112 10.05 -25.18 7.63
CA GLY A 112 9.19 -26.34 7.39
C GLY A 112 8.39 -26.66 8.66
N GLU A 113 7.33 -27.43 8.48
CA GLU A 113 6.57 -27.94 9.60
C GLU A 113 7.47 -28.80 10.49
N ALA A 114 7.18 -28.80 11.79
CA ALA A 114 7.82 -29.74 12.69
C ALA A 114 7.62 -31.18 12.16
N PRO A 115 8.64 -32.03 12.16
CA PRO A 115 8.51 -33.41 11.74
C PRO A 115 7.37 -34.08 12.50
N GLN A 116 6.61 -34.92 11.83
CA GLN A 116 5.55 -35.69 12.49
C GLN A 116 6.10 -36.44 13.71
N LEU A 117 5.37 -36.37 14.80
CA LEU A 117 5.67 -37.18 15.97
C LEU A 117 5.49 -38.66 15.58
N LEU A 118 6.55 -39.43 15.76
CA LEU A 118 6.51 -40.86 15.55
C LEU A 118 6.17 -41.54 16.86
N GLU A 119 5.45 -42.66 16.78
CA GLU A 119 5.20 -43.51 17.92
C GLU A 119 6.54 -43.98 18.51
N VAL A 120 6.70 -43.77 19.80
CA VAL A 120 7.87 -44.22 20.54
C VAL A 120 7.58 -45.62 21.03
N GLY A 121 8.34 -46.60 20.53
CA GLY A 121 8.20 -47.99 20.99
C GLY A 121 8.60 -48.17 22.45
N GLU A 122 8.35 -49.35 23.00
CA GLU A 122 8.66 -49.69 24.40
C GLU A 122 10.14 -49.46 24.78
N SER A 123 11.05 -49.45 23.78
CA SER A 123 12.48 -49.12 23.96
C SER A 123 12.77 -47.66 24.29
N GLY A 124 11.79 -46.74 24.16
CA GLY A 124 11.92 -45.31 24.49
C GLY A 124 12.81 -44.49 23.55
N GLU A 125 13.12 -44.96 22.34
CA GLU A 125 13.99 -44.26 21.40
C GLU A 125 13.23 -43.19 20.63
N PHE A 126 13.62 -41.91 20.79
CA PHE A 126 13.10 -40.74 20.02
C PHE A 126 13.93 -40.57 18.76
N LYS A 127 13.29 -40.68 17.61
CA LYS A 127 13.95 -40.42 16.32
C LYS A 127 14.09 -38.91 16.07
N ARG A 128 15.28 -38.51 15.64
CA ARG A 128 15.55 -37.10 15.26
C ARG A 128 14.91 -36.79 13.90
N GLY A 129 14.18 -35.68 13.84
CA GLY A 129 13.65 -35.13 12.59
C GLY A 129 14.50 -33.94 12.09
N THR A 130 14.53 -33.72 10.78
CA THR A 130 15.15 -32.56 10.18
C THR A 130 14.05 -31.60 9.70
N LEU A 131 14.25 -30.29 9.93
CA LEU A 131 13.39 -29.25 9.37
C LEU A 131 13.87 -28.95 7.94
N GLY A 132 12.95 -29.01 6.99
CA GLY A 132 13.20 -28.49 5.63
C GLY A 132 13.16 -26.98 5.66
N GLU A 133 14.06 -26.33 4.94
CA GLU A 133 14.15 -24.89 4.82
C GLU A 133 14.08 -24.48 3.36
N SER A 134 13.30 -23.45 3.05
CA SER A 134 13.37 -22.71 1.80
C SER A 134 13.69 -21.26 2.11
N LYS A 135 14.53 -20.63 1.29
CA LYS A 135 15.02 -19.28 1.54
C LYS A 135 14.67 -18.35 0.40
N GLU A 136 13.80 -17.40 0.66
CA GLU A 136 13.54 -16.28 -0.23
C GLU A 136 14.28 -15.03 0.23
N SER A 137 14.74 -14.21 -0.70
CA SER A 137 15.53 -13.03 -0.39
C SER A 137 15.06 -11.84 -1.21
N TYR A 138 14.90 -10.69 -0.55
CA TYR A 138 14.57 -9.42 -1.18
C TYR A 138 15.12 -8.24 -0.38
N LYS A 139 15.12 -7.06 -0.97
CA LYS A 139 15.61 -5.84 -0.33
C LYS A 139 14.63 -4.69 -0.54
N VAL A 140 14.65 -3.76 0.39
CA VAL A 140 13.98 -2.47 0.29
C VAL A 140 14.73 -1.60 -0.72
N LYS A 141 14.00 -0.88 -1.57
CA LYS A 141 14.53 0.08 -2.54
C LYS A 141 13.97 1.45 -2.23
N THR A 142 14.76 2.47 -2.49
CA THR A 142 14.34 3.86 -2.35
C THR A 142 13.73 4.37 -3.66
N TYR A 143 12.54 4.92 -3.57
CA TYR A 143 11.86 5.66 -4.63
C TYR A 143 11.70 7.10 -4.20
N GLY A 144 11.91 8.05 -5.08
CA GLY A 144 11.77 9.45 -4.69
C GLY A 144 11.71 10.40 -5.87
N ARG A 145 11.16 11.59 -5.59
CA ARG A 145 11.09 12.69 -6.53
C ARG A 145 11.12 14.02 -5.80
N VAL A 146 11.68 15.05 -6.46
CA VAL A 146 11.65 16.43 -6.00
C VAL A 146 10.69 17.22 -6.85
N VAL A 147 9.88 18.06 -6.21
CA VAL A 147 8.95 19.00 -6.83
C VAL A 147 9.28 20.39 -6.32
N ALA A 148 9.37 21.34 -7.22
CA ALA A 148 9.59 22.74 -6.89
C ALA A 148 8.30 23.53 -7.07
N ILE A 149 7.95 24.35 -6.08
CA ILE A 149 6.86 25.32 -6.13
C ILE A 149 7.50 26.70 -6.18
N THR A 150 7.21 27.43 -7.25
CA THR A 150 7.89 28.70 -7.52
C THR A 150 7.26 29.87 -6.76
N ARG A 151 8.01 30.97 -6.64
CA ARG A 151 7.56 32.25 -6.13
C ARG A 151 6.30 32.79 -6.83
N GLN A 152 6.16 32.55 -8.13
CA GLN A 152 4.98 32.99 -8.91
C GLN A 152 3.68 32.39 -8.34
N THR A 153 3.70 31.15 -7.89
CA THR A 153 2.58 30.48 -7.22
C THR A 153 2.11 31.24 -5.98
N LEU A 154 3.06 31.77 -5.21
CA LEU A 154 2.76 32.55 -4.02
C LEU A 154 2.15 33.92 -4.36
N ILE A 155 2.70 34.59 -5.38
CA ILE A 155 2.21 35.90 -5.83
C ILE A 155 0.80 35.82 -6.41
N ASN A 156 0.50 34.71 -7.10
CA ASN A 156 -0.82 34.46 -7.70
C ASN A 156 -1.86 33.95 -6.69
N ASP A 157 -1.49 33.78 -5.41
CA ASP A 157 -2.34 33.19 -4.36
C ASP A 157 -2.88 31.79 -4.75
N ASP A 158 -2.05 31.01 -5.45
CA ASP A 158 -2.42 29.67 -5.88
C ASP A 158 -2.18 28.66 -4.75
N LEU A 159 -3.19 28.53 -3.88
CA LEU A 159 -3.16 27.55 -2.79
C LEU A 159 -3.15 26.12 -3.31
N ASP A 160 -3.72 25.88 -4.48
CA ASP A 160 -3.81 24.53 -5.07
C ASP A 160 -2.43 23.93 -5.34
N ALA A 161 -1.42 24.74 -5.64
CA ALA A 161 -0.05 24.26 -5.80
C ALA A 161 0.55 23.69 -4.52
N PHE A 162 0.13 24.23 -3.35
CA PHE A 162 0.61 23.76 -2.03
C PHE A 162 -0.28 22.65 -1.44
N THR A 163 -1.36 22.29 -2.08
CA THR A 163 -2.33 21.31 -1.60
C THR A 163 -2.59 20.21 -2.62
N ARG A 164 -3.02 20.54 -3.84
CA ARG A 164 -3.32 19.55 -4.89
C ARG A 164 -2.10 18.79 -5.37
N ILE A 165 -1.00 19.49 -5.65
CA ILE A 165 0.22 18.84 -6.13
C ILE A 165 0.74 17.86 -5.10
N PRO A 166 0.91 18.20 -3.80
CA PRO A 166 1.27 17.24 -2.77
C PRO A 166 0.28 16.07 -2.64
N ALA A 167 -1.03 16.32 -2.75
CA ALA A 167 -2.03 15.26 -2.71
C ALA A 167 -1.87 14.27 -3.88
N MET A 168 -1.60 14.77 -5.10
CA MET A 168 -1.31 13.91 -6.26
C MET A 168 -0.07 13.04 -6.03
N TYR A 169 0.97 13.57 -5.39
CA TYR A 169 2.16 12.79 -5.03
C TYR A 169 1.86 11.76 -3.93
N GLY A 170 1.02 12.09 -2.95
CA GLY A 170 0.55 11.13 -1.96
C GLY A 170 -0.14 9.94 -2.60
N ASN A 171 -1.06 10.20 -3.52
CA ASN A 171 -1.72 9.15 -4.29
C ASN A 171 -0.73 8.35 -5.15
N SER A 172 0.21 9.02 -5.82
CA SER A 172 1.23 8.36 -6.64
C SER A 172 2.14 7.43 -5.85
N ILE A 173 2.49 7.79 -4.60
CA ILE A 173 3.27 6.93 -3.71
C ILE A 173 2.47 5.68 -3.34
N ALA A 174 1.19 5.82 -2.97
CA ALA A 174 0.33 4.68 -2.66
C ALA A 174 0.06 3.79 -3.89
N GLN A 175 -0.03 4.38 -5.09
CA GLN A 175 -0.09 3.63 -6.35
C GLN A 175 1.18 2.82 -6.60
N LEU A 176 2.37 3.40 -6.36
CA LEU A 176 3.65 2.72 -6.52
C LEU A 176 3.74 1.47 -5.61
N GLU A 177 3.32 1.57 -4.35
CA GLU A 177 3.26 0.42 -3.45
C GLU A 177 2.37 -0.69 -4.03
N SER A 178 1.19 -0.32 -4.51
CA SER A 178 0.26 -1.25 -5.14
C SER A 178 0.84 -1.85 -6.43
N ASP A 179 1.48 -1.05 -7.27
CA ASP A 179 2.10 -1.53 -8.52
C ASP A 179 3.22 -2.54 -8.26
N VAL A 180 4.03 -2.32 -7.22
CA VAL A 180 5.11 -3.25 -6.85
C VAL A 180 4.54 -4.58 -6.37
N VAL A 181 3.52 -4.57 -5.51
CA VAL A 181 2.95 -5.81 -4.96
C VAL A 181 2.14 -6.58 -6.01
N TRP A 182 1.23 -5.90 -6.72
CA TRP A 182 0.42 -6.54 -7.77
C TRP A 182 1.26 -6.97 -8.96
N GLY A 183 2.37 -6.26 -9.21
CA GLY A 183 3.37 -6.66 -10.18
C GLY A 183 3.98 -8.05 -9.91
N ILE A 184 4.04 -8.50 -8.68
CA ILE A 184 4.49 -9.86 -8.32
C ILE A 184 3.50 -10.90 -8.85
N ILE A 185 2.20 -10.67 -8.65
CA ILE A 185 1.15 -11.61 -9.11
C ILE A 185 1.10 -11.67 -10.64
N THR A 186 1.18 -10.51 -11.31
CA THR A 186 1.09 -10.42 -12.78
C THR A 186 2.35 -10.93 -13.48
N ALA A 187 3.53 -10.61 -12.95
CA ALA A 187 4.79 -11.04 -13.53
C ALA A 187 5.12 -12.53 -13.27
N ASN A 188 4.48 -13.14 -12.26
CA ASN A 188 4.69 -14.53 -11.89
C ASN A 188 6.19 -14.92 -11.78
N PRO A 189 6.97 -14.26 -10.92
CA PRO A 189 8.42 -14.41 -10.84
C PRO A 189 8.82 -15.82 -10.40
N ALA A 190 10.05 -16.19 -10.74
CA ALA A 190 10.65 -17.42 -10.23
C ALA A 190 10.90 -17.32 -8.71
N MET A 191 10.58 -18.40 -8.01
CA MET A 191 10.86 -18.61 -6.60
C MET A 191 12.26 -19.23 -6.41
N ALA A 192 12.69 -19.40 -5.16
CA ALA A 192 14.01 -19.95 -4.85
C ALA A 192 14.23 -21.40 -5.34
N ASP A 193 13.16 -22.14 -5.56
CA ASP A 193 13.19 -23.49 -6.13
C ASP A 193 13.35 -23.51 -7.67
N GLY A 194 13.41 -22.34 -8.31
CA GLY A 194 13.56 -22.17 -9.76
C GLY A 194 12.26 -22.22 -10.55
N ASN A 195 11.12 -22.55 -9.92
CA ASN A 195 9.82 -22.52 -10.57
C ASN A 195 9.13 -21.15 -10.40
N ALA A 196 8.23 -20.82 -11.30
CA ALA A 196 7.41 -19.61 -11.16
C ALA A 196 6.47 -19.71 -9.96
N LEU A 197 6.06 -18.55 -9.38
CA LEU A 197 5.15 -18.48 -8.23
C LEU A 197 3.90 -19.34 -8.45
N PHE A 198 3.22 -19.18 -9.58
CA PHE A 198 2.13 -20.04 -10.02
C PHE A 198 2.65 -21.04 -11.03
N HIS A 199 2.79 -22.28 -10.61
CA HIS A 199 3.34 -23.35 -11.43
C HIS A 199 2.67 -24.70 -11.12
N SER A 200 2.62 -25.59 -12.10
CA SER A 200 2.00 -26.92 -11.93
C SER A 200 2.70 -27.77 -10.86
N THR A 201 4.03 -27.64 -10.72
CA THR A 201 4.81 -28.32 -9.67
C THR A 201 4.39 -27.86 -8.26
N HIS A 202 4.00 -26.60 -8.12
CA HIS A 202 3.47 -26.03 -6.88
C HIS A 202 2.02 -26.43 -6.60
N LYS A 203 1.33 -27.04 -7.56
CA LYS A 203 -0.09 -27.43 -7.47
C LYS A 203 -1.02 -26.26 -7.12
N ASN A 204 -0.60 -25.05 -7.45
CA ASN A 204 -1.31 -23.79 -7.18
C ASN A 204 -1.76 -23.08 -8.48
N LEU A 205 -1.71 -23.78 -9.59
CA LEU A 205 -2.15 -23.34 -10.92
C LEU A 205 -3.14 -24.36 -11.49
N ALA A 206 -4.31 -23.90 -11.92
CA ALA A 206 -5.25 -24.74 -12.62
C ALA A 206 -4.68 -25.24 -13.95
N ALA A 207 -4.80 -26.54 -14.23
CA ALA A 207 -4.29 -27.13 -15.47
C ALA A 207 -5.04 -26.60 -16.71
N THR A 208 -6.33 -26.28 -16.55
CA THR A 208 -7.16 -25.67 -17.59
C THR A 208 -7.85 -24.45 -17.00
N GLY A 209 -7.86 -23.34 -17.73
CA GLY A 209 -8.62 -22.15 -17.33
C GLY A 209 -10.12 -22.45 -17.32
N THR A 210 -10.80 -21.99 -16.28
CA THR A 210 -12.24 -22.11 -16.13
C THR A 210 -12.83 -20.79 -15.68
N ALA A 211 -14.03 -20.49 -16.15
CA ALA A 211 -14.76 -19.31 -15.70
C ALA A 211 -14.98 -19.34 -14.17
N LEU A 212 -15.07 -18.18 -13.57
CA LEU A 212 -15.37 -18.05 -12.14
C LEU A 212 -16.77 -18.62 -11.85
N ALA A 213 -16.81 -19.75 -11.14
CA ALA A 213 -18.01 -20.48 -10.78
C ALA A 213 -17.81 -21.25 -9.46
N VAL A 214 -18.92 -21.69 -8.85
CA VAL A 214 -18.91 -22.42 -7.56
C VAL A 214 -17.99 -23.65 -7.62
N ASP A 215 -18.12 -24.46 -8.67
CA ASP A 215 -17.35 -25.70 -8.81
C ASP A 215 -15.85 -25.42 -8.99
N ALA A 216 -15.51 -24.42 -9.81
CA ALA A 216 -14.12 -24.01 -10.05
C ALA A 216 -13.46 -23.49 -8.76
N VAL A 217 -14.16 -22.68 -7.99
CA VAL A 217 -13.68 -22.20 -6.68
C VAL A 217 -13.60 -23.35 -5.68
N GLY A 218 -14.55 -24.28 -5.70
CA GLY A 218 -14.52 -25.51 -4.89
C GLY A 218 -13.27 -26.35 -5.16
N ALA A 219 -12.93 -26.58 -6.44
CA ALA A 219 -11.74 -27.31 -6.86
C ALA A 219 -10.43 -26.59 -6.42
N ALA A 220 -10.38 -25.27 -6.58
CA ALA A 220 -9.26 -24.46 -6.14
C ALA A 220 -9.04 -24.52 -4.61
N ARG A 221 -10.15 -24.46 -3.84
CA ARG A 221 -10.12 -24.63 -2.37
C ARG A 221 -9.60 -26.01 -1.96
N ALA A 222 -10.02 -27.05 -2.66
CA ALA A 222 -9.53 -28.41 -2.42
C ALA A 222 -8.02 -28.51 -2.71
N ALA A 223 -7.55 -27.93 -3.81
CA ALA A 223 -6.13 -27.90 -4.14
C ALA A 223 -5.29 -27.17 -3.07
N MET A 224 -5.77 -26.04 -2.54
CA MET A 224 -5.10 -25.33 -1.44
C MET A 224 -5.10 -26.15 -0.14
N ALA A 225 -6.20 -26.81 0.19
CA ALA A 225 -6.28 -27.64 1.39
C ALA A 225 -5.34 -28.86 1.33
N LEU A 226 -5.10 -29.38 0.14
CA LEU A 226 -4.21 -30.52 -0.10
C LEU A 226 -2.73 -30.13 -0.26
N GLN A 227 -2.39 -28.86 -0.12
CA GLN A 227 -0.99 -28.44 -0.09
C GLN A 227 -0.23 -29.14 1.01
N THR A 228 0.97 -29.58 0.70
CA THR A 228 1.82 -30.32 1.64
C THR A 228 2.99 -29.46 2.11
N GLY A 229 3.50 -29.81 3.27
CA GLY A 229 4.73 -29.23 3.79
C GLY A 229 5.97 -29.58 2.96
N PHE A 230 7.12 -29.07 3.36
CA PHE A 230 8.40 -29.39 2.71
C PHE A 230 8.76 -30.89 2.80
N ASP A 231 8.21 -31.61 3.77
CA ASP A 231 8.30 -33.05 3.92
C ASP A 231 7.51 -33.83 2.84
N LYS A 232 6.69 -33.13 2.04
CA LYS A 232 5.77 -33.67 1.00
C LYS A 232 4.76 -34.70 1.55
N LYS A 233 4.57 -34.77 2.85
CA LYS A 233 3.69 -35.75 3.53
C LYS A 233 2.61 -35.04 4.36
N THR A 234 3.00 -34.04 5.13
CA THR A 234 2.09 -33.32 6.04
C THR A 234 1.16 -32.42 5.25
N VAL A 235 -0.14 -32.68 5.33
CA VAL A 235 -1.16 -31.85 4.69
C VAL A 235 -1.42 -30.62 5.55
N LEU A 236 -1.29 -29.43 4.95
CA LEU A 236 -1.35 -28.16 5.67
C LEU A 236 -2.77 -27.64 5.90
N ASN A 237 -3.75 -28.15 5.15
CA ASN A 237 -5.15 -27.73 5.21
C ASN A 237 -5.33 -26.20 5.11
N ILE A 238 -4.60 -25.59 4.18
CA ILE A 238 -4.66 -24.15 3.95
C ILE A 238 -6.03 -23.78 3.38
N ARG A 239 -6.69 -22.80 3.99
CA ARG A 239 -8.00 -22.31 3.54
C ARG A 239 -7.90 -20.91 2.97
N PRO A 240 -8.43 -20.66 1.76
CA PRO A 240 -8.48 -19.32 1.23
C PRO A 240 -9.44 -18.45 2.05
N ALA A 241 -9.05 -17.21 2.25
CA ALA A 241 -9.85 -16.15 2.87
C ALA A 241 -10.30 -15.10 1.85
N PHE A 242 -9.54 -14.93 0.76
CA PHE A 242 -9.76 -13.88 -0.23
C PHE A 242 -9.96 -14.48 -1.62
N LEU A 243 -10.91 -13.90 -2.36
CA LEU A 243 -11.12 -14.12 -3.80
C LEU A 243 -10.65 -12.86 -4.53
N ILE A 244 -9.55 -12.97 -5.25
CA ILE A 244 -8.93 -11.84 -5.95
C ILE A 244 -9.30 -11.93 -7.43
N VAL A 245 -9.87 -10.86 -7.96
CA VAL A 245 -10.37 -10.81 -9.34
C VAL A 245 -9.96 -9.50 -10.03
N PRO A 246 -9.83 -9.51 -11.36
CA PRO A 246 -9.76 -8.28 -12.15
C PRO A 246 -11.09 -7.51 -12.08
N ALA A 247 -11.08 -6.23 -12.38
CA ALA A 247 -12.29 -5.40 -12.36
C ALA A 247 -13.39 -5.93 -13.29
N ALA A 248 -13.01 -6.57 -14.40
CA ALA A 248 -13.94 -7.22 -15.32
C ALA A 248 -14.79 -8.33 -14.66
N LEU A 249 -14.31 -8.96 -13.59
CA LEU A 249 -15.00 -10.03 -12.87
C LEU A 249 -15.58 -9.58 -11.52
N GLU A 250 -15.49 -8.30 -11.16
CA GLU A 250 -15.93 -7.77 -9.87
C GLU A 250 -17.38 -8.13 -9.54
N LEU A 251 -18.31 -7.77 -10.42
CA LEU A 251 -19.73 -8.06 -10.24
C LEU A 251 -20.00 -9.57 -10.08
N LYS A 252 -19.29 -10.39 -10.86
CA LYS A 252 -19.44 -11.85 -10.79
C LYS A 252 -18.90 -12.43 -9.49
N ALA A 253 -17.81 -11.87 -8.97
CA ALA A 253 -17.26 -12.25 -7.68
C ALA A 253 -18.20 -11.86 -6.53
N GLU A 254 -18.76 -10.65 -6.56
CA GLU A 254 -19.76 -10.21 -5.58
C GLU A 254 -21.01 -11.08 -5.59
N GLN A 255 -21.53 -11.41 -6.78
CA GLN A 255 -22.67 -12.32 -6.92
C GLN A 255 -22.36 -13.72 -6.35
N LEU A 256 -21.14 -14.21 -6.54
CA LEU A 256 -20.71 -15.52 -6.04
C LEU A 256 -20.66 -15.58 -4.51
N VAL A 257 -20.26 -14.49 -3.86
CA VAL A 257 -20.13 -14.43 -2.39
C VAL A 257 -21.37 -13.81 -1.71
N ALA A 258 -22.38 -13.37 -2.46
CA ALA A 258 -23.56 -12.72 -1.90
C ALA A 258 -24.29 -13.65 -0.90
N GLN A 259 -24.47 -13.16 0.33
CA GLN A 259 -25.04 -13.92 1.43
C GLN A 259 -26.57 -14.07 1.34
N ASN A 260 -27.23 -13.14 0.67
CA ASN A 260 -28.68 -13.01 0.66
C ASN A 260 -29.36 -13.60 -0.58
N LEU A 261 -28.62 -14.22 -1.48
CA LEU A 261 -29.19 -14.89 -2.65
C LEU A 261 -29.69 -16.30 -2.25
N VAL A 262 -30.98 -16.46 -2.14
CA VAL A 262 -31.61 -17.77 -2.09
C VAL A 262 -31.99 -18.14 -3.53
N PRO A 263 -31.23 -19.00 -4.21
CA PRO A 263 -31.59 -19.42 -5.56
C PRO A 263 -32.91 -20.15 -5.56
N ALA A 264 -33.72 -19.94 -6.58
CA ALA A 264 -34.96 -20.68 -6.79
C ALA A 264 -34.73 -22.18 -7.05
N ASP A 265 -33.50 -22.54 -7.41
CA ASP A 265 -33.05 -23.90 -7.70
C ASP A 265 -31.99 -24.34 -6.70
N SER A 266 -32.24 -25.46 -6.00
CA SER A 266 -31.31 -26.02 -5.00
C SER A 266 -29.94 -26.42 -5.56
N THR A 267 -29.86 -26.67 -6.87
CA THR A 267 -28.59 -26.99 -7.55
C THR A 267 -27.67 -25.78 -7.72
N LYS A 268 -28.19 -24.57 -7.50
CA LYS A 268 -27.43 -23.29 -7.61
C LYS A 268 -27.09 -22.69 -6.26
N VAL A 269 -27.23 -23.42 -5.17
CA VAL A 269 -26.90 -22.96 -3.83
C VAL A 269 -25.37 -22.81 -3.71
N VAL A 270 -24.91 -21.62 -3.36
CA VAL A 270 -23.51 -21.38 -3.09
C VAL A 270 -23.18 -21.85 -1.66
N PRO A 271 -22.21 -22.78 -1.49
CA PRO A 271 -21.80 -23.25 -0.17
C PRO A 271 -21.29 -22.10 0.73
N GLN A 272 -21.55 -22.22 2.03
CA GLN A 272 -21.12 -21.22 3.01
C GLN A 272 -19.59 -20.97 2.94
N SER A 273 -18.83 -21.99 2.70
CA SER A 273 -17.36 -21.91 2.59
C SER A 273 -16.87 -21.02 1.44
N ILE A 274 -17.70 -20.79 0.43
CA ILE A 274 -17.40 -19.83 -0.67
C ILE A 274 -17.94 -18.44 -0.30
N ARG A 275 -19.10 -18.37 0.32
CA ARG A 275 -19.70 -17.10 0.76
C ARG A 275 -18.88 -16.37 1.85
N THR A 276 -18.03 -17.09 2.57
CA THR A 276 -17.10 -16.49 3.55
C THR A 276 -15.85 -15.88 2.93
N LEU A 277 -15.62 -16.03 1.63
CA LEU A 277 -14.52 -15.38 0.93
C LEU A 277 -14.76 -13.87 0.82
N SER A 278 -13.72 -13.10 1.08
CA SER A 278 -13.75 -11.64 0.86
C SER A 278 -13.29 -11.35 -0.57
N PRO A 279 -14.16 -10.78 -1.43
CA PRO A 279 -13.75 -10.41 -2.78
C PRO A 279 -12.83 -9.19 -2.76
N ILE A 280 -11.77 -9.24 -3.55
CA ILE A 280 -10.85 -8.13 -3.79
C ILE A 280 -10.82 -7.90 -5.30
N SER A 281 -11.33 -6.74 -5.72
CA SER A 281 -11.27 -6.30 -7.11
C SER A 281 -10.03 -5.44 -7.31
N GLU A 282 -9.22 -5.78 -8.33
CA GLU A 282 -7.99 -5.04 -8.61
C GLU A 282 -7.82 -4.81 -10.13
N PRO A 283 -7.99 -3.55 -10.59
CA PRO A 283 -7.91 -3.21 -12.01
C PRO A 283 -6.55 -3.50 -12.67
N ARG A 284 -5.47 -3.56 -11.89
CA ARG A 284 -4.13 -3.88 -12.42
C ARG A 284 -4.04 -5.28 -13.00
N LEU A 285 -4.90 -6.18 -12.56
CA LEU A 285 -4.98 -7.56 -13.07
C LEU A 285 -5.58 -7.62 -14.48
N ASP A 286 -6.47 -6.68 -14.85
CA ASP A 286 -7.12 -6.64 -16.16
C ASP A 286 -6.10 -6.50 -17.30
N ALA A 287 -5.01 -5.75 -17.07
CA ALA A 287 -3.94 -5.58 -18.05
C ALA A 287 -3.19 -6.90 -18.36
N ALA A 288 -3.12 -7.80 -17.40
CA ALA A 288 -2.49 -9.11 -17.58
C ALA A 288 -3.50 -10.16 -18.08
N SER A 289 -4.69 -10.21 -17.50
CA SER A 289 -5.79 -11.08 -17.95
C SER A 289 -7.12 -10.63 -17.33
N PRO A 290 -8.14 -10.30 -18.13
CA PRO A 290 -9.46 -9.93 -17.63
C PRO A 290 -10.31 -11.13 -17.14
N THR A 291 -9.84 -12.36 -17.36
CA THR A 291 -10.57 -13.60 -17.01
C THR A 291 -9.92 -14.39 -15.88
N ALA A 292 -8.64 -14.17 -15.62
CA ALA A 292 -7.93 -14.89 -14.56
C ALA A 292 -8.42 -14.47 -13.17
N TRP A 293 -8.55 -15.45 -12.28
CA TRP A 293 -8.91 -15.19 -10.89
C TRP A 293 -7.99 -15.96 -9.93
N TYR A 294 -7.95 -15.51 -8.70
CA TYR A 294 -7.00 -16.02 -7.72
C TYR A 294 -7.67 -16.23 -6.37
N LEU A 295 -7.14 -17.18 -5.60
CA LEU A 295 -7.44 -17.32 -4.19
C LEU A 295 -6.19 -17.04 -3.36
N ALA A 296 -6.39 -16.39 -2.22
CA ALA A 296 -5.32 -16.15 -1.25
C ALA A 296 -5.76 -16.55 0.15
N ALA A 297 -4.84 -17.15 0.90
CA ALA A 297 -5.02 -17.43 2.32
C ALA A 297 -4.84 -16.15 3.15
N SER A 298 -5.33 -16.19 4.39
CA SER A 298 -5.07 -15.13 5.35
C SER A 298 -3.58 -15.09 5.74
N PRO A 299 -2.98 -13.89 5.88
CA PRO A 299 -1.60 -13.76 6.36
C PRO A 299 -1.39 -14.30 7.78
N ASN A 300 -2.47 -14.52 8.55
CA ASN A 300 -2.41 -15.15 9.85
C ASN A 300 -2.19 -16.68 9.76
N GLN A 301 -2.53 -17.28 8.62
CA GLN A 301 -2.36 -18.72 8.41
C GLN A 301 -1.03 -19.03 7.72
N ILE A 302 -0.68 -18.27 6.71
CA ILE A 302 0.55 -18.45 5.93
C ILE A 302 0.97 -17.14 5.27
N ASP A 303 2.27 -16.84 5.30
CA ASP A 303 2.84 -15.64 4.70
C ASP A 303 3.04 -15.84 3.19
N THR A 304 2.12 -15.33 2.38
CA THR A 304 2.14 -15.48 0.92
C THR A 304 3.06 -14.47 0.25
N ILE A 305 2.70 -13.20 0.35
CA ILE A 305 3.48 -12.06 -0.13
C ILE A 305 3.80 -11.18 1.06
N GLU A 306 5.06 -10.79 1.16
CA GLU A 306 5.55 -9.91 2.20
C GLU A 306 5.96 -8.58 1.57
N TYR A 307 5.62 -7.48 2.24
CA TYR A 307 6.12 -6.16 1.88
C TYR A 307 6.77 -5.49 3.09
N ALA A 308 7.80 -4.71 2.81
CA ALA A 308 8.64 -4.11 3.85
C ALA A 308 8.78 -2.61 3.66
N TYR A 309 8.75 -1.91 4.80
CA TYR A 309 9.22 -0.53 4.92
C TYR A 309 10.53 -0.49 5.71
N LEU A 310 11.31 0.56 5.49
CA LEU A 310 12.48 0.83 6.33
C LEU A 310 12.02 1.21 7.75
N GLU A 311 12.67 0.63 8.76
CA GLU A 311 12.37 0.92 10.17
C GLU A 311 12.53 2.42 10.47
N GLY A 312 11.55 2.99 11.19
CA GLY A 312 11.49 4.42 11.49
C GLY A 312 11.00 5.32 10.34
N GLN A 313 10.77 4.77 9.13
CA GLN A 313 10.31 5.53 7.96
C GLN A 313 9.20 4.75 7.22
N GLN A 314 8.13 4.44 7.92
CA GLN A 314 6.98 3.75 7.31
C GLN A 314 6.18 4.71 6.44
N GLY A 315 6.00 4.34 5.17
CA GLY A 315 5.23 5.13 4.21
C GLY A 315 5.99 6.32 3.61
N ALA A 316 5.25 7.33 3.20
CA ALA A 316 5.79 8.50 2.53
C ALA A 316 6.59 9.39 3.48
N TYR A 317 7.85 9.62 3.15
CA TYR A 317 8.71 10.60 3.82
C TYR A 317 8.78 11.87 2.98
N ILE A 318 8.65 13.01 3.65
CA ILE A 318 8.65 14.32 3.00
C ILE A 318 9.67 15.21 3.68
N GLU A 319 10.44 15.90 2.85
CA GLU A 319 11.39 16.91 3.27
C GLU A 319 11.20 18.15 2.39
N THR A 320 11.21 19.31 3.01
CA THR A 320 11.08 20.59 2.30
C THR A 320 12.33 21.42 2.55
N ARG A 321 12.77 22.14 1.51
CA ARG A 321 13.84 23.12 1.62
C ARG A 321 13.53 24.36 0.77
N ASN A 322 14.14 25.50 1.10
CA ASN A 322 14.15 26.64 0.21
C ASN A 322 15.07 26.33 -0.97
N GLY A 323 14.53 26.48 -2.19
CA GLY A 323 15.29 26.26 -3.41
C GLY A 323 16.30 27.39 -3.64
N PHE A 324 17.53 27.03 -4.03
CA PHE A 324 18.55 27.98 -4.48
C PHE A 324 18.49 28.14 -6.00
N ASP A 325 18.37 27.02 -6.71
CA ASP A 325 18.30 26.98 -8.17
C ASP A 325 16.92 27.38 -8.70
N VAL A 326 15.90 27.17 -7.87
CA VAL A 326 14.51 27.58 -8.14
C VAL A 326 14.09 28.51 -7.03
N ASP A 327 13.73 29.75 -7.39
CA ASP A 327 13.22 30.75 -6.45
C ASP A 327 11.85 30.33 -5.92
N GLY A 328 11.85 29.52 -4.84
CA GLY A 328 10.66 28.89 -4.29
C GLY A 328 10.93 27.85 -3.21
N VAL A 329 10.01 26.94 -3.03
CA VAL A 329 10.09 25.82 -2.06
C VAL A 329 10.22 24.50 -2.82
N GLU A 330 11.24 23.73 -2.52
CA GLU A 330 11.41 22.38 -3.02
C GLU A 330 10.89 21.36 -2.01
N ILE A 331 10.14 20.39 -2.51
CA ILE A 331 9.54 19.31 -1.76
C ILE A 331 10.11 18.01 -2.28
N LYS A 332 10.83 17.27 -1.43
CA LYS A 332 11.31 15.93 -1.73
C LYS A 332 10.38 14.90 -1.12
N CYS A 333 9.83 14.05 -1.97
CA CYS A 333 9.03 12.89 -1.56
C CYS A 333 9.87 11.64 -1.73
N ARG A 334 9.91 10.77 -0.71
CA ARG A 334 10.66 9.52 -0.72
C ARG A 334 9.81 8.40 -0.11
N LEU A 335 9.96 7.21 -0.67
CA LEU A 335 9.39 5.97 -0.16
C LEU A 335 10.48 4.90 -0.16
N ASP A 336 10.70 4.26 0.96
CA ASP A 336 11.57 3.09 1.09
C ASP A 336 10.69 1.85 1.21
N PHE A 337 10.60 1.06 0.12
CA PHE A 337 9.64 -0.02 -0.02
C PHE A 337 10.22 -1.21 -0.78
N GLY A 338 9.80 -2.40 -0.40
CA GLY A 338 10.13 -3.63 -1.12
C GLY A 338 9.07 -4.69 -0.87
N ALA A 339 8.87 -5.58 -1.83
CA ALA A 339 7.95 -6.70 -1.68
C ALA A 339 8.46 -7.93 -2.44
N LYS A 340 8.07 -9.12 -1.96
CA LYS A 340 8.33 -10.39 -2.63
C LYS A 340 7.32 -11.45 -2.21
N ALA A 341 7.06 -12.40 -3.13
CA ALA A 341 6.39 -13.63 -2.79
C ALA A 341 7.31 -14.51 -1.94
N ILE A 342 6.82 -14.95 -0.78
CA ILE A 342 7.57 -15.77 0.16
C ILE A 342 7.14 -17.23 0.08
N ASP A 343 5.83 -17.47 0.03
CA ASP A 343 5.28 -18.82 -0.01
C ASP A 343 4.15 -18.93 -1.05
N TRP A 344 4.26 -19.90 -1.94
CA TRP A 344 3.25 -20.16 -2.98
C TRP A 344 2.05 -20.96 -2.47
N ARG A 345 2.17 -21.68 -1.37
CA ARG A 345 1.16 -22.63 -0.86
C ARG A 345 -0.14 -21.98 -0.46
N GLY A 346 -0.08 -20.71 -0.05
CA GLY A 346 -1.25 -19.91 0.30
C GLY A 346 -1.90 -19.15 -0.85
N LEU A 347 -1.42 -19.36 -2.10
CA LEU A 347 -1.95 -18.71 -3.30
C LEU A 347 -2.39 -19.76 -4.32
N TYR A 348 -3.46 -19.46 -5.07
CA TYR A 348 -3.91 -20.28 -6.19
C TYR A 348 -4.33 -19.40 -7.35
N LYS A 349 -3.99 -19.79 -8.57
CA LYS A 349 -4.35 -19.10 -9.81
C LYS A 349 -5.17 -20.01 -10.71
N ASN A 350 -6.29 -19.47 -11.22
CA ASN A 350 -7.00 -20.03 -12.37
C ASN A 350 -6.87 -19.05 -13.55
N PRO A 351 -6.37 -19.48 -14.71
CA PRO A 351 -6.23 -18.59 -15.87
C PRO A 351 -7.54 -18.00 -16.39
N GLY A 352 -8.69 -18.54 -15.96
CA GLY A 352 -9.99 -18.14 -16.46
C GLY A 352 -10.31 -18.76 -17.83
N ALA A 353 -11.50 -18.47 -18.34
CA ALA A 353 -11.96 -18.85 -19.68
C ALA A 353 -12.79 -17.70 -20.26
#